data_6877c3dbca7113cb819e1609c5ec1234
#
_entry.id   6877c3dbca7113cb819e1609c5ec1234
#
_cell.length_a   1.000
_cell.length_b   1.000
_cell.length_c   1.000
_cell.angle_alpha   90.00
_cell.angle_beta   90.00
_cell.angle_gamma   90.00
#
_symmetry.space_group_name_H-M   'P 1'
#
loop_
_entity.id
_entity.type
_entity.pdbx_description
1 polymer ?
#
loop_
_entity_poly.entity_id
_entity_poly.type
_entity_poly.pdbx_seq_one_letter_code
_entity_poly.pdbx_strand_id
1 'polypeptide(L)'
;MFTRAATLAAFTIACALSQTPAANHDLGFEDTPMLPGLPYHVHDDRRPHPALVTPSDVPGGPPSDAIVLFNGKDLSAWTAHHSDITRGGGSGTAPEWKLENGYAESVPHTGDIATKEKFGDCQLHVEWAAPPEIQGASQSRGNSGIIFQGRYEVQVLDSYNNPTYADGQAAAIYGQWPPLVNAARKPGEWQTYDIVFEAPKFEGGKLVKPAFLTVFWNGILIHNRKESMGPTQYRQVAHYSEQPAEDSLVLQNHNSKVRFRNIWIRRLTGYDQPEK
;
A
#
# COMPACT_ATOMS: atom_id res chain seq x y z
N MET A 1 -18.39 97.00 0.46
CA MET A 1 -19.07 96.04 -0.38
C MET A 1 -18.04 94.96 -0.73
N PHE A 2 -18.01 93.86 0.01
CA PHE A 2 -17.04 92.78 -0.16
C PHE A 2 -17.76 91.57 -0.68
N THR A 3 -17.49 91.16 -1.93
CA THR A 3 -17.98 89.96 -2.57
C THR A 3 -17.04 88.82 -2.22
N ARG A 4 -17.54 87.76 -1.53
CA ARG A 4 -16.82 86.49 -1.31
C ARG A 4 -17.08 85.55 -2.46
N ALA A 5 -16.03 85.16 -3.14
CA ALA A 5 -16.03 84.08 -4.11
C ALA A 5 -15.96 82.71 -3.40
N ALA A 6 -16.89 81.83 -3.63
CA ALA A 6 -16.87 80.46 -3.12
C ALA A 6 -16.19 79.56 -4.19
N THR A 7 -15.08 78.96 -3.81
CA THR A 7 -14.38 77.98 -4.62
C THR A 7 -14.96 76.58 -4.37
N LEU A 8 -15.55 75.96 -5.38
CA LEU A 8 -16.06 74.59 -5.34
C LEU A 8 -14.91 73.63 -5.65
N ALA A 9 -14.50 72.85 -4.67
CA ALA A 9 -13.51 71.78 -4.88
C ALA A 9 -14.22 70.50 -5.31
N ALA A 10 -13.97 70.06 -6.55
CA ALA A 10 -14.44 68.79 -7.10
C ALA A 10 -13.54 67.65 -6.59
N PHE A 11 -14.09 66.75 -5.78
CA PHE A 11 -13.40 65.50 -5.40
C PHE A 11 -13.63 64.46 -6.51
N THR A 12 -12.60 64.14 -7.26
CA THR A 12 -12.59 62.98 -8.16
C THR A 12 -12.23 61.73 -7.35
N ILE A 13 -13.21 60.83 -7.16
CA ILE A 13 -12.97 59.52 -6.63
C ILE A 13 -12.36 58.66 -7.73
N ALA A 14 -11.05 58.41 -7.66
CA ALA A 14 -10.42 57.41 -8.47
C ALA A 14 -10.78 55.99 -7.96
N CYS A 15 -11.63 55.30 -8.71
CA CYS A 15 -11.90 53.89 -8.51
C CYS A 15 -10.64 53.11 -8.92
N ALA A 16 -9.84 52.68 -7.93
CA ALA A 16 -8.76 51.75 -8.20
C ALA A 16 -9.39 50.38 -8.51
N LEU A 17 -9.45 50.04 -9.80
CA LEU A 17 -9.70 48.69 -10.24
C LEU A 17 -8.50 47.83 -9.76
N SER A 18 -8.71 47.01 -8.73
CA SER A 18 -7.75 45.96 -8.35
C SER A 18 -7.69 44.97 -9.52
N GLN A 19 -6.63 45.09 -10.34
CA GLN A 19 -6.30 44.02 -11.29
C GLN A 19 -5.91 42.81 -10.47
N THR A 20 -6.73 41.78 -10.45
CA THR A 20 -6.31 40.43 -10.12
C THR A 20 -5.11 40.10 -11.01
N PRO A 21 -3.98 39.61 -10.45
CA PRO A 21 -2.88 39.19 -11.29
C PRO A 21 -3.42 38.20 -12.31
N ALA A 22 -3.17 38.44 -13.59
CA ALA A 22 -3.42 37.45 -14.62
C ALA A 22 -2.68 36.17 -14.22
N ALA A 23 -3.40 35.07 -14.15
CA ALA A 23 -2.77 33.77 -13.97
C ALA A 23 -1.69 33.62 -15.03
N ASN A 24 -0.51 33.22 -14.60
CA ASN A 24 0.66 33.08 -15.46
C ASN A 24 0.40 31.86 -16.37
N HIS A 25 -0.17 32.07 -17.54
CA HIS A 25 -0.52 31.00 -18.52
C HIS A 25 0.71 30.41 -19.21
N ASP A 26 1.93 30.68 -18.73
CA ASP A 26 3.18 30.22 -19.34
C ASP A 26 3.48 28.72 -19.02
N LEU A 27 2.68 28.04 -18.20
CA LEU A 27 2.94 26.66 -17.77
C LEU A 27 2.17 25.60 -18.55
N GLY A 28 1.19 25.99 -19.37
CA GLY A 28 0.34 25.04 -20.10
C GLY A 28 -0.43 25.68 -21.24
N PHE A 29 -1.40 24.93 -21.78
CA PHE A 29 -2.17 25.32 -22.96
C PHE A 29 -3.65 25.05 -22.77
N GLU A 30 -4.50 26.00 -23.19
CA GLU A 30 -5.96 25.87 -23.20
C GLU A 30 -6.54 25.64 -24.61
N ASP A 31 -5.71 25.76 -25.66
CA ASP A 31 -6.08 25.66 -27.09
C ASP A 31 -5.75 24.28 -27.69
N THR A 32 -5.27 23.34 -26.90
CA THR A 32 -4.95 21.99 -27.33
C THR A 32 -6.20 21.05 -27.23
N PRO A 33 -6.17 19.86 -27.85
CA PRO A 33 -7.28 18.94 -27.78
C PRO A 33 -7.61 18.49 -26.33
N MET A 34 -8.90 18.30 -26.06
CA MET A 34 -9.36 17.73 -24.79
C MET A 34 -8.90 16.26 -24.64
N LEU A 35 -8.47 15.88 -23.44
CA LEU A 35 -8.17 14.48 -23.11
C LEU A 35 -9.47 13.67 -23.04
N PRO A 36 -9.56 12.50 -23.70
CA PRO A 36 -10.77 11.68 -23.69
C PRO A 36 -11.19 11.27 -22.28
N GLY A 37 -12.42 11.62 -21.88
CA GLY A 37 -12.98 11.26 -20.58
C GLY A 37 -12.46 12.07 -19.39
N LEU A 38 -11.68 13.12 -19.62
CA LEU A 38 -11.16 14.03 -18.60
C LEU A 38 -11.60 15.48 -18.89
N PRO A 39 -11.73 16.33 -17.85
CA PRO A 39 -12.11 17.73 -18.02
C PRO A 39 -10.90 18.65 -18.35
N TYR A 40 -9.81 18.11 -18.87
CA TYR A 40 -8.56 18.81 -19.10
C TYR A 40 -8.12 18.72 -20.55
N HIS A 41 -7.46 19.77 -21.02
CA HIS A 41 -6.72 19.78 -22.29
C HIS A 41 -5.40 19.00 -22.17
N VAL A 42 -4.81 18.65 -23.30
CA VAL A 42 -3.41 18.16 -23.31
C VAL A 42 -2.52 19.32 -22.83
N HIS A 43 -1.71 19.08 -21.79
CA HIS A 43 -0.88 20.11 -21.13
C HIS A 43 -1.68 21.26 -20.49
N ASP A 44 -2.86 20.97 -19.97
CA ASP A 44 -3.70 21.94 -19.25
C ASP A 44 -3.04 22.34 -17.93
N ASP A 45 -2.76 23.62 -17.73
CA ASP A 45 -2.13 24.14 -16.50
C ASP A 45 -3.09 24.15 -15.28
N ARG A 46 -4.40 23.99 -15.52
CA ARG A 46 -5.41 23.85 -14.46
C ARG A 46 -5.51 22.42 -13.91
N ARG A 47 -4.85 21.46 -14.58
CA ARG A 47 -4.83 20.08 -14.09
C ARG A 47 -4.04 20.01 -12.77
N PRO A 48 -4.57 19.35 -11.72
CA PRO A 48 -3.88 19.28 -10.45
C PRO A 48 -2.45 18.75 -10.57
N HIS A 49 -1.50 19.47 -9.98
CA HIS A 49 -0.12 19.02 -9.93
C HIS A 49 0.01 17.83 -8.95
N PRO A 50 0.93 16.88 -9.20
CA PRO A 50 1.18 15.79 -8.28
C PRO A 50 1.73 16.33 -6.95
N ALA A 51 1.23 15.78 -5.84
CA ALA A 51 1.72 16.11 -4.51
C ALA A 51 3.22 15.82 -4.37
N LEU A 52 3.95 16.70 -3.70
CA LEU A 52 5.37 16.51 -3.44
C LEU A 52 5.56 15.43 -2.38
N VAL A 53 6.27 14.37 -2.73
CA VAL A 53 6.67 13.30 -1.82
C VAL A 53 8.19 13.19 -1.82
N THR A 54 8.82 13.33 -0.65
CA THR A 54 10.27 13.18 -0.52
C THR A 54 10.63 11.70 -0.41
N PRO A 55 11.43 11.15 -1.32
CA PRO A 55 11.95 9.80 -1.18
C PRO A 55 12.85 9.67 0.04
N SER A 56 13.00 8.45 0.56
CA SER A 56 13.97 8.17 1.63
C SER A 56 15.40 8.23 1.10
N ASP A 57 16.33 8.74 1.91
CA ASP A 57 17.77 8.69 1.62
C ASP A 57 18.36 7.28 1.76
N VAL A 58 17.63 6.37 2.40
CA VAL A 58 18.04 4.97 2.60
C VAL A 58 17.29 4.08 1.63
N PRO A 59 17.98 3.22 0.85
CA PRO A 59 17.30 2.26 -0.03
C PRO A 59 16.25 1.42 0.72
N GLY A 60 15.03 1.35 0.17
CA GLY A 60 13.90 0.67 0.80
C GLY A 60 13.27 1.41 2.00
N GLY A 61 13.79 2.57 2.38
CA GLY A 61 13.22 3.36 3.47
C GLY A 61 11.89 4.03 3.12
N PRO A 62 11.11 4.46 4.12
CA PRO A 62 9.79 5.05 3.92
C PRO A 62 9.89 6.44 3.27
N PRO A 63 9.11 6.74 2.22
CA PRO A 63 8.94 8.11 1.72
C PRO A 63 8.11 8.96 2.70
N SER A 64 8.09 10.28 2.49
CA SER A 64 7.50 11.24 3.44
C SER A 64 5.98 11.07 3.65
N ASP A 65 5.26 10.44 2.74
CA ASP A 65 3.83 10.14 2.82
C ASP A 65 3.52 8.71 3.31
N ALA A 66 4.54 7.95 3.71
CA ALA A 66 4.37 6.61 4.21
C ALA A 66 3.93 6.58 5.69
N ILE A 67 3.06 5.63 6.00
CA ILE A 67 2.72 5.22 7.36
C ILE A 67 3.70 4.11 7.74
N VAL A 68 4.55 4.38 8.73
CA VAL A 68 5.53 3.40 9.20
C VAL A 68 4.83 2.42 10.14
N LEU A 69 4.72 1.17 9.72
CA LEU A 69 4.08 0.10 10.49
C LEU A 69 5.05 -0.60 11.45
N PHE A 70 6.35 -0.67 11.08
CA PHE A 70 7.40 -1.20 11.95
C PHE A 70 8.76 -0.64 11.56
N ASN A 71 9.40 0.03 12.51
CA ASN A 71 10.70 0.68 12.38
C ASN A 71 11.82 0.00 13.19
N GLY A 72 11.57 -1.23 13.67
CA GLY A 72 12.53 -1.98 14.47
C GLY A 72 12.44 -1.72 15.99
N LYS A 73 11.49 -0.91 16.48
CA LYS A 73 11.40 -0.51 17.90
C LYS A 73 10.25 -1.19 18.64
N ASP A 74 9.03 -1.14 18.08
CA ASP A 74 7.84 -1.64 18.75
C ASP A 74 6.78 -2.08 17.74
N LEU A 75 5.78 -2.80 18.21
CA LEU A 75 4.61 -3.24 17.46
C LEU A 75 3.36 -2.42 17.78
N SER A 76 3.51 -1.14 18.12
CA SER A 76 2.41 -0.26 18.53
C SER A 76 1.34 -0.06 17.44
N ALA A 77 1.71 -0.20 16.16
CA ALA A 77 0.78 -0.17 15.04
C ALA A 77 -0.02 -1.48 14.86
N TRP A 78 0.32 -2.52 15.60
CA TRP A 78 -0.22 -3.87 15.45
C TRP A 78 -1.02 -4.31 16.68
N THR A 79 -1.86 -5.31 16.48
CA THR A 79 -2.60 -6.03 17.52
C THR A 79 -2.50 -7.52 17.24
N ALA A 80 -2.59 -8.36 18.27
CA ALA A 80 -2.68 -9.79 18.08
C ALA A 80 -3.92 -10.12 17.23
N HIS A 81 -3.79 -11.11 16.37
CA HIS A 81 -4.86 -11.60 15.52
C HIS A 81 -4.92 -13.12 15.64
N HIS A 82 -6.04 -13.61 16.14
CA HIS A 82 -6.31 -15.04 16.21
C HIS A 82 -7.27 -15.39 15.08
N SER A 83 -6.71 -15.87 14.00
CA SER A 83 -7.52 -16.23 12.85
C SER A 83 -8.15 -17.59 13.05
N ASP A 84 -9.46 -17.63 13.21
CA ASP A 84 -10.25 -18.70 12.64
C ASP A 84 -10.34 -18.44 11.13
N ILE A 85 -9.20 -18.59 10.43
CA ILE A 85 -9.05 -18.37 8.99
C ILE A 85 -9.46 -16.94 8.56
N THR A 86 -8.48 -16.01 8.61
CA THR A 86 -8.39 -14.83 7.73
C THR A 86 -9.69 -14.04 7.52
N ARG A 87 -10.13 -13.30 8.53
CA ARG A 87 -11.09 -12.22 8.32
C ARG A 87 -10.65 -11.06 9.17
N GLY A 88 -10.27 -9.96 8.54
CA GLY A 88 -9.68 -8.78 9.11
C GLY A 88 -10.16 -8.41 10.51
N GLY A 89 -9.27 -7.85 11.30
CA GLY A 89 -9.55 -7.38 12.64
C GLY A 89 -8.72 -8.12 13.71
N GLY A 90 -7.89 -7.36 14.41
CA GLY A 90 -7.14 -7.89 15.54
C GLY A 90 -8.00 -8.03 16.79
N SER A 91 -7.52 -8.79 17.75
CA SER A 91 -8.18 -9.00 19.06
C SER A 91 -8.15 -7.77 19.98
N GLY A 92 -7.43 -6.70 19.60
CA GLY A 92 -7.16 -5.53 20.45
C GLY A 92 -6.08 -5.75 21.51
N THR A 93 -5.56 -6.97 21.67
CA THR A 93 -4.46 -7.28 22.58
C THR A 93 -3.09 -7.05 21.96
N ALA A 94 -2.05 -6.93 22.79
CA ALA A 94 -0.70 -6.74 22.30
C ALA A 94 -0.18 -8.00 21.57
N PRO A 95 0.58 -7.85 20.48
CA PRO A 95 1.26 -8.98 19.84
C PRO A 95 2.31 -9.62 20.77
N GLU A 96 2.45 -10.94 20.68
CA GLU A 96 3.46 -11.70 21.43
C GLU A 96 4.67 -12.09 20.59
N TRP A 97 4.90 -11.39 19.46
CA TRP A 97 6.06 -11.60 18.62
C TRP A 97 7.32 -11.04 19.27
N LYS A 98 8.43 -11.72 19.06
CA LYS A 98 9.72 -11.31 19.63
C LYS A 98 10.31 -10.12 18.89
N LEU A 99 10.76 -9.11 19.63
CA LEU A 99 11.50 -7.96 19.08
C LEU A 99 12.98 -8.11 19.45
N GLU A 100 13.84 -8.12 18.45
CA GLU A 100 15.29 -8.14 18.69
C GLU A 100 16.03 -7.60 17.45
N ASN A 101 17.17 -6.96 17.65
CA ASN A 101 18.07 -6.49 16.57
C ASN A 101 17.37 -5.71 15.44
N GLY A 102 16.30 -4.96 15.76
CA GLY A 102 15.57 -4.15 14.79
C GLY A 102 14.59 -4.93 13.92
N TYR A 103 14.26 -6.18 14.25
CA TYR A 103 13.22 -6.96 13.58
C TYR A 103 12.19 -7.54 14.57
N ALA A 104 11.03 -7.88 14.05
CA ALA A 104 10.02 -8.69 14.71
C ALA A 104 10.08 -10.10 14.18
N GLU A 105 10.12 -11.10 15.07
CA GLU A 105 10.14 -12.53 14.76
C GLU A 105 8.84 -13.17 15.24
N SER A 106 8.16 -13.90 14.36
CA SER A 106 6.97 -14.65 14.72
C SER A 106 7.34 -15.78 15.71
N VAL A 107 6.58 -15.86 16.79
CA VAL A 107 6.78 -16.88 17.83
C VAL A 107 5.73 -17.97 17.64
N PRO A 108 6.11 -19.25 17.48
CA PRO A 108 5.15 -20.32 17.31
C PRO A 108 4.03 -20.29 18.36
N HIS A 109 2.79 -20.50 17.91
CA HIS A 109 1.58 -20.58 18.75
C HIS A 109 1.10 -19.26 19.38
N THR A 110 1.67 -18.10 19.03
CA THR A 110 1.20 -16.80 19.57
C THR A 110 0.17 -16.11 18.67
N GLY A 111 -0.20 -16.70 17.52
CA GLY A 111 -1.12 -16.13 16.57
C GLY A 111 -0.48 -15.12 15.61
N ASP A 112 -1.28 -14.68 14.67
CA ASP A 112 -0.95 -13.66 13.67
C ASP A 112 -0.92 -12.27 14.30
N ILE A 113 -0.46 -11.28 13.55
CA ILE A 113 -0.61 -9.87 13.92
C ILE A 113 -1.32 -9.11 12.82
N ALA A 114 -2.20 -8.18 13.20
CA ALA A 114 -2.97 -7.34 12.28
C ALA A 114 -2.70 -5.87 12.55
N THR A 115 -2.70 -5.04 11.53
CA THR A 115 -2.62 -3.59 11.71
C THR A 115 -3.87 -3.07 12.41
N LYS A 116 -3.70 -2.10 13.32
CA LYS A 116 -4.82 -1.36 13.93
C LYS A 116 -5.52 -0.48 12.91
N GLU A 117 -4.74 0.16 12.04
CA GLU A 117 -5.24 0.95 10.91
C GLU A 117 -5.64 0.03 9.76
N LYS A 118 -6.69 0.42 9.04
CA LYS A 118 -7.24 -0.32 7.90
C LYS A 118 -6.82 0.32 6.58
N PHE A 119 -6.67 -0.50 5.54
CA PHE A 119 -6.18 -0.07 4.24
C PHE A 119 -7.03 -0.66 3.11
N GLY A 120 -7.26 0.18 2.09
CA GLY A 120 -7.78 -0.20 0.78
C GLY A 120 -6.65 -0.28 -0.25
N ASP A 121 -6.76 0.50 -1.33
CA ASP A 121 -5.69 0.62 -2.34
C ASP A 121 -4.42 1.16 -1.69
N CYS A 122 -3.30 0.42 -1.79
CA CYS A 122 -2.06 0.78 -1.11
C CYS A 122 -0.81 0.26 -1.83
N GLN A 123 0.31 0.90 -1.51
CA GLN A 123 1.66 0.38 -1.74
C GLN A 123 2.26 -0.05 -0.41
N LEU A 124 2.76 -1.28 -0.33
CA LEU A 124 3.43 -1.84 0.84
C LEU A 124 4.88 -2.15 0.50
N HIS A 125 5.78 -1.78 1.40
CA HIS A 125 7.14 -2.31 1.44
C HIS A 125 7.31 -3.15 2.71
N VAL A 126 7.93 -4.30 2.58
CA VAL A 126 8.26 -5.16 3.72
C VAL A 126 9.53 -5.94 3.43
N GLU A 127 10.43 -5.98 4.42
CA GLU A 127 11.58 -6.87 4.41
C GLU A 127 11.31 -8.06 5.33
N TRP A 128 11.59 -9.26 4.83
CA TRP A 128 11.40 -10.49 5.57
C TRP A 128 12.57 -11.45 5.40
N ALA A 129 12.76 -12.36 6.35
CA ALA A 129 13.75 -13.42 6.24
C ALA A 129 13.21 -14.73 6.82
N ALA A 130 13.35 -15.81 6.07
CA ALA A 130 13.13 -17.15 6.59
C ALA A 130 14.18 -17.47 7.69
N PRO A 131 13.89 -18.41 8.61
CA PRO A 131 14.88 -18.86 9.58
C PRO A 131 16.16 -19.33 8.89
N PRO A 132 17.36 -19.00 9.43
CA PRO A 132 18.62 -19.42 8.82
C PRO A 132 18.83 -20.95 8.88
N GLU A 133 18.24 -21.58 9.88
CA GLU A 133 18.26 -23.03 10.04
C GLU A 133 17.11 -23.65 9.26
N ILE A 134 17.45 -24.50 8.31
CA ILE A 134 16.46 -25.21 7.50
C ILE A 134 15.80 -26.30 8.35
N GLN A 135 14.49 -26.15 8.59
CA GLN A 135 13.68 -27.16 9.27
C GLN A 135 12.47 -27.49 8.38
N GLY A 136 12.24 -28.77 8.14
CA GLY A 136 11.14 -29.24 7.31
C GLY A 136 11.41 -29.13 5.81
N ALA A 137 10.36 -29.26 5.01
CA ALA A 137 10.36 -29.17 3.57
C ALA A 137 9.03 -28.64 3.07
N SER A 138 8.96 -28.22 1.79
CA SER A 138 7.72 -27.72 1.19
C SER A 138 7.10 -26.61 2.04
N GLN A 139 5.81 -26.65 2.33
CA GLN A 139 5.07 -25.63 3.08
C GLN A 139 5.40 -25.56 4.59
N SER A 140 6.12 -26.50 5.14
CA SER A 140 6.57 -26.44 6.53
C SER A 140 7.93 -25.75 6.73
N ARG A 141 8.46 -25.13 5.68
CA ARG A 141 9.81 -24.53 5.68
C ARG A 141 9.72 -23.00 5.60
N GLY A 142 9.87 -22.33 6.74
CA GLY A 142 9.88 -20.87 6.81
C GLY A 142 8.61 -20.21 6.29
N ASN A 143 7.45 -20.77 6.66
CA ASN A 143 6.15 -20.37 6.15
C ASN A 143 5.57 -19.20 6.94
N SER A 144 4.99 -18.24 6.22
CA SER A 144 4.21 -17.10 6.69
C SER A 144 3.42 -16.52 5.53
N GLY A 145 2.71 -15.42 5.73
CA GLY A 145 1.95 -14.73 4.70
C GLY A 145 1.81 -13.24 4.98
N ILE A 146 1.71 -12.45 3.92
CA ILE A 146 1.32 -11.04 3.97
C ILE A 146 -0.08 -10.98 3.38
N ILE A 147 -1.07 -10.67 4.23
CA ILE A 147 -2.48 -10.86 3.88
C ILE A 147 -3.17 -9.50 3.89
N PHE A 148 -3.40 -8.95 2.71
CA PHE A 148 -4.13 -7.69 2.53
C PHE A 148 -5.59 -7.87 2.91
N GLN A 149 -6.11 -6.92 3.68
CA GLN A 149 -7.48 -6.94 4.22
C GLN A 149 -7.81 -8.24 4.97
N GLY A 150 -6.80 -8.96 5.48
CA GLY A 150 -6.97 -10.28 6.08
C GLY A 150 -7.56 -11.34 5.13
N ARG A 151 -7.43 -11.15 3.80
CA ARG A 151 -8.10 -11.99 2.79
C ARG A 151 -7.23 -12.36 1.58
N TYR A 152 -6.35 -11.47 1.13
CA TYR A 152 -5.57 -11.62 -0.11
C TYR A 152 -4.10 -11.84 0.23
N GLU A 153 -3.67 -13.09 0.15
CA GLU A 153 -2.36 -13.49 0.62
C GLU A 153 -1.30 -13.45 -0.49
N VAL A 154 -0.22 -12.75 -0.20
CA VAL A 154 1.07 -12.92 -0.87
C VAL A 154 1.94 -13.81 0.01
N GLN A 155 2.26 -14.99 -0.50
CA GLN A 155 2.96 -16.04 0.25
C GLN A 155 4.36 -15.61 0.69
N VAL A 156 4.72 -15.94 1.92
CA VAL A 156 6.08 -15.93 2.45
C VAL A 156 6.51 -17.36 2.74
N LEU A 157 7.60 -17.80 2.12
CA LEU A 157 8.11 -19.16 2.24
C LEU A 157 9.62 -19.17 2.00
N ASP A 158 10.36 -20.03 2.67
CA ASP A 158 11.69 -20.36 2.20
C ASP A 158 11.59 -21.19 0.91
N SER A 159 11.69 -20.50 -0.23
CA SER A 159 11.62 -21.10 -1.57
C SER A 159 13.00 -21.39 -2.17
N TYR A 160 14.08 -21.17 -1.41
CA TYR A 160 15.44 -21.45 -1.88
C TYR A 160 15.71 -22.97 -1.89
N ASN A 161 15.83 -23.56 -3.08
CA ASN A 161 15.99 -25.01 -3.24
C ASN A 161 14.94 -25.82 -2.44
N ASN A 162 13.70 -25.36 -2.43
CA ASN A 162 12.60 -25.98 -1.71
C ASN A 162 11.44 -26.29 -2.67
N PRO A 163 11.34 -27.49 -3.20
CA PRO A 163 10.22 -27.90 -4.04
C PRO A 163 8.90 -27.88 -3.26
N THR A 164 7.90 -27.24 -3.85
CA THR A 164 6.49 -27.25 -3.38
C THR A 164 5.56 -27.01 -4.56
N TYR A 165 4.23 -27.02 -4.34
CA TYR A 165 3.30 -26.64 -5.40
C TYR A 165 3.52 -25.17 -5.83
N ALA A 166 3.34 -24.91 -7.14
CA ALA A 166 3.75 -23.64 -7.74
C ALA A 166 3.04 -22.43 -7.16
N ASP A 167 1.74 -22.55 -6.90
CA ASP A 167 0.89 -21.49 -6.33
C ASP A 167 0.98 -21.34 -4.81
N GLY A 168 1.92 -22.05 -4.18
CA GLY A 168 2.32 -21.89 -2.78
C GLY A 168 3.78 -21.51 -2.58
N GLN A 169 4.52 -21.20 -3.66
CA GLN A 169 5.87 -20.63 -3.60
C GLN A 169 5.84 -19.22 -2.99
N ALA A 170 6.97 -18.75 -2.46
CA ALA A 170 7.11 -17.36 -2.05
C ALA A 170 6.68 -16.39 -3.15
N ALA A 171 6.01 -15.32 -2.78
CA ALA A 171 5.40 -14.32 -3.64
C ALA A 171 4.23 -14.82 -4.52
N ALA A 172 3.77 -16.06 -4.40
CA ALA A 172 2.52 -16.48 -5.01
C ALA A 172 1.33 -15.66 -4.49
N ILE A 173 0.33 -15.39 -5.31
CA ILE A 173 -1.03 -15.11 -4.85
C ILE A 173 -1.57 -16.47 -4.44
N TYR A 174 -1.52 -16.77 -3.14
CA TYR A 174 -1.60 -18.12 -2.60
C TYR A 174 -2.84 -18.89 -3.08
N GLY A 175 -2.60 -20.11 -3.57
CA GLY A 175 -3.62 -21.00 -4.09
C GLY A 175 -4.28 -20.56 -5.39
N GLN A 176 -3.74 -19.51 -6.07
CA GLN A 176 -4.31 -18.93 -7.28
C GLN A 176 -3.28 -18.80 -8.41
N TRP A 177 -2.21 -18.01 -8.17
CA TRP A 177 -1.23 -17.70 -9.19
C TRP A 177 0.19 -17.91 -8.69
N PRO A 178 0.98 -18.76 -9.37
CA PRO A 178 2.40 -18.89 -9.05
C PRO A 178 3.16 -17.61 -9.41
N PRO A 179 4.32 -17.36 -8.75
CA PRO A 179 5.21 -16.30 -9.16
C PRO A 179 5.76 -16.55 -10.57
N LEU A 180 5.99 -15.50 -11.35
CA LEU A 180 6.61 -15.62 -12.69
C LEU A 180 8.00 -16.23 -12.65
N VAL A 181 8.75 -15.95 -11.59
CA VAL A 181 10.10 -16.50 -11.34
C VAL A 181 10.30 -16.69 -9.84
N ASN A 182 11.21 -17.59 -9.46
CA ASN A 182 11.66 -17.74 -8.08
C ASN A 182 12.90 -16.87 -7.85
N ALA A 183 12.73 -15.75 -7.14
CA ALA A 183 13.79 -14.78 -6.82
C ALA A 183 14.36 -14.97 -5.39
N ALA A 184 14.23 -16.18 -4.81
CA ALA A 184 14.62 -16.47 -3.43
C ALA A 184 16.12 -16.30 -3.20
N ARG A 185 16.46 -15.58 -2.13
CA ARG A 185 17.79 -15.63 -1.49
C ARG A 185 17.84 -16.80 -0.51
N LYS A 186 19.03 -17.14 -0.04
CA LYS A 186 19.24 -18.22 0.92
C LYS A 186 18.48 -17.96 2.24
N PRO A 187 18.08 -19.02 2.96
CA PRO A 187 17.51 -18.88 4.30
C PRO A 187 18.40 -18.00 5.20
N GLY A 188 17.80 -17.15 6.01
CA GLY A 188 18.50 -16.21 6.84
C GLY A 188 18.85 -14.87 6.18
N GLU A 189 18.93 -14.80 4.85
CA GLU A 189 19.12 -13.55 4.12
C GLU A 189 17.82 -12.76 4.03
N TRP A 190 17.93 -11.43 4.12
CA TRP A 190 16.79 -10.53 3.98
C TRP A 190 16.31 -10.47 2.53
N GLN A 191 15.01 -10.52 2.37
CA GLN A 191 14.28 -10.42 1.12
C GLN A 191 13.36 -9.20 1.18
N THR A 192 13.08 -8.59 0.04
CA THR A 192 12.18 -7.44 -0.04
C THR A 192 10.96 -7.80 -0.87
N TYR A 193 9.78 -7.41 -0.39
CA TYR A 193 8.58 -7.30 -1.19
C TYR A 193 8.18 -5.84 -1.30
N ASP A 194 7.97 -5.39 -2.54
CA ASP A 194 7.28 -4.15 -2.87
C ASP A 194 5.98 -4.53 -3.58
N ILE A 195 4.84 -4.23 -2.95
CA ILE A 195 3.54 -4.71 -3.40
C ILE A 195 2.60 -3.53 -3.59
N VAL A 196 1.97 -3.44 -4.77
CA VAL A 196 0.81 -2.59 -4.99
C VAL A 196 -0.43 -3.48 -4.91
N PHE A 197 -1.32 -3.16 -3.99
CA PHE A 197 -2.61 -3.80 -3.82
C PHE A 197 -3.72 -2.82 -4.23
N GLU A 198 -4.54 -3.24 -5.19
CA GLU A 198 -5.80 -2.59 -5.53
C GLU A 198 -6.94 -3.40 -4.92
N ALA A 199 -7.66 -2.82 -3.98
CA ALA A 199 -8.75 -3.48 -3.29
C ALA A 199 -9.95 -3.73 -4.22
N PRO A 200 -10.73 -4.79 -3.99
CA PRO A 200 -11.95 -5.01 -4.74
C PRO A 200 -13.00 -3.97 -4.36
N LYS A 201 -13.87 -3.65 -5.30
CA LYS A 201 -15.01 -2.74 -5.05
C LYS A 201 -16.32 -3.47 -5.25
N PHE A 202 -17.26 -3.20 -4.35
CA PHE A 202 -18.62 -3.74 -4.40
C PHE A 202 -19.62 -2.60 -4.41
N GLU A 203 -20.71 -2.78 -5.15
CA GLU A 203 -21.85 -1.86 -5.19
C GLU A 203 -23.13 -2.69 -5.09
N GLY A 204 -23.94 -2.45 -4.07
CA GLY A 204 -25.17 -3.21 -3.81
C GLY A 204 -24.92 -4.72 -3.70
N GLY A 205 -23.85 -5.15 -3.05
CA GLY A 205 -23.48 -6.55 -2.89
C GLY A 205 -22.83 -7.21 -4.10
N LYS A 206 -22.67 -6.49 -5.22
CA LYS A 206 -22.07 -7.01 -6.45
C LYS A 206 -20.63 -6.52 -6.62
N LEU A 207 -19.76 -7.42 -7.05
CA LEU A 207 -18.39 -7.06 -7.43
C LEU A 207 -18.40 -6.17 -8.68
N VAL A 208 -17.87 -4.94 -8.58
CA VAL A 208 -17.71 -4.03 -9.73
C VAL A 208 -16.25 -3.90 -10.17
N LYS A 209 -15.30 -4.19 -9.27
CA LYS A 209 -13.88 -4.26 -9.56
C LYS A 209 -13.25 -5.38 -8.74
N PRO A 210 -12.55 -6.36 -9.34
CA PRO A 210 -11.78 -7.35 -8.61
C PRO A 210 -10.55 -6.73 -7.95
N ALA A 211 -9.91 -7.47 -7.03
CA ALA A 211 -8.62 -7.10 -6.49
C ALA A 211 -7.50 -7.37 -7.50
N PHE A 212 -6.47 -6.50 -7.52
CA PHE A 212 -5.27 -6.70 -8.32
C PHE A 212 -4.02 -6.57 -7.45
N LEU A 213 -2.99 -7.33 -7.79
CA LEU A 213 -1.69 -7.28 -7.14
C LEU A 213 -0.59 -7.07 -8.18
N THR A 214 0.30 -6.11 -7.90
CA THR A 214 1.61 -5.99 -8.54
C THR A 214 2.65 -6.27 -7.47
N VAL A 215 3.53 -7.24 -7.70
CA VAL A 215 4.50 -7.68 -6.71
C VAL A 215 5.89 -7.65 -7.31
N PHE A 216 6.80 -6.95 -6.64
CA PHE A 216 8.23 -7.07 -6.86
C PHE A 216 8.86 -7.84 -5.70
N TRP A 217 9.68 -8.82 -6.01
CA TRP A 217 10.46 -9.59 -5.04
C TRP A 217 11.95 -9.40 -5.31
N ASN A 218 12.67 -8.85 -4.35
CA ASN A 218 14.08 -8.46 -4.50
C ASN A 218 14.34 -7.59 -5.75
N GLY A 219 13.41 -6.68 -6.06
CA GLY A 219 13.45 -5.81 -7.23
C GLY A 219 13.04 -6.46 -8.55
N ILE A 220 12.67 -7.75 -8.56
CA ILE A 220 12.25 -8.50 -9.75
C ILE A 220 10.72 -8.53 -9.81
N LEU A 221 10.14 -8.19 -10.95
CA LEU A 221 8.69 -8.22 -11.16
C LEU A 221 8.18 -9.68 -11.14
N ILE A 222 7.30 -9.96 -10.20
CA ILE A 222 6.70 -11.29 -9.97
C ILE A 222 5.25 -11.36 -10.45
N HIS A 223 4.46 -10.33 -10.15
CA HIS A 223 3.11 -10.18 -10.66
C HIS A 223 2.94 -8.77 -11.23
N ASN A 224 2.41 -8.66 -12.44
CA ASN A 224 2.12 -7.38 -13.10
C ASN A 224 0.61 -7.17 -13.10
N ARG A 225 0.11 -6.41 -12.15
CA ARG A 225 -1.33 -6.12 -11.98
C ARG A 225 -2.20 -7.36 -12.18
N LYS A 226 -1.81 -8.45 -11.49
CA LYS A 226 -2.50 -9.73 -11.62
C LYS A 226 -3.80 -9.72 -10.85
N GLU A 227 -4.89 -10.05 -11.53
CA GLU A 227 -6.20 -10.19 -10.92
C GLU A 227 -6.22 -11.37 -9.95
N SER A 228 -6.71 -11.13 -8.72
CA SER A 228 -7.05 -12.18 -7.78
C SER A 228 -8.42 -12.76 -8.13
N MET A 229 -8.58 -14.05 -7.96
CA MET A 229 -9.87 -14.76 -8.17
C MET A 229 -10.84 -14.55 -6.99
N GLY A 230 -10.39 -13.90 -5.90
CA GLY A 230 -11.12 -13.67 -4.66
C GLY A 230 -10.22 -13.84 -3.43
N PRO A 231 -10.77 -13.77 -2.21
CA PRO A 231 -10.06 -14.07 -0.98
C PRO A 231 -9.36 -15.43 -1.01
N THR A 232 -8.15 -15.49 -0.45
CA THR A 232 -7.36 -16.73 -0.34
C THR A 232 -8.16 -17.85 0.33
N GLN A 233 -8.13 -19.03 -0.26
CA GLN A 233 -8.78 -20.23 0.24
C GLN A 233 -7.80 -21.40 0.22
N TYR A 234 -7.69 -22.11 1.34
CA TYR A 234 -6.86 -23.31 1.39
C TYR A 234 -7.54 -24.48 0.69
N ARG A 235 -6.90 -25.00 -0.38
CA ARG A 235 -7.38 -26.16 -1.18
C ARG A 235 -8.78 -25.99 -1.79
N GLN A 236 -9.21 -24.77 -2.03
CA GLN A 236 -10.48 -24.44 -2.64
C GLN A 236 -10.30 -23.35 -3.68
N VAL A 237 -11.22 -23.27 -4.65
CA VAL A 237 -11.26 -22.16 -5.60
C VAL A 237 -11.75 -20.91 -4.88
N ALA A 238 -10.99 -19.83 -5.00
CA ALA A 238 -11.37 -18.53 -4.45
C ALA A 238 -12.64 -18.00 -5.15
N HIS A 239 -13.47 -17.28 -4.41
CA HIS A 239 -14.64 -16.58 -4.94
C HIS A 239 -14.89 -15.31 -4.13
N TYR A 240 -15.37 -14.27 -4.80
CA TYR A 240 -15.69 -13.00 -4.15
C TYR A 240 -17.00 -13.08 -3.36
N SER A 241 -17.00 -12.41 -2.22
CA SER A 241 -18.19 -12.04 -1.46
C SER A 241 -18.03 -10.60 -0.98
N GLU A 242 -19.11 -9.90 -0.71
CA GLU A 242 -19.09 -8.53 -0.23
C GLU A 242 -18.22 -8.41 1.03
N GLN A 243 -17.40 -7.38 1.05
CA GLN A 243 -16.46 -7.10 2.13
C GLN A 243 -16.26 -5.59 2.30
N PRO A 244 -15.73 -5.12 3.45
CA PRO A 244 -15.38 -3.71 3.65
C PRO A 244 -14.39 -3.22 2.60
N ALA A 245 -14.47 -1.93 2.22
CA ALA A 245 -13.54 -1.29 1.30
C ALA A 245 -12.10 -1.23 1.84
N GLU A 246 -11.96 -1.14 3.16
CA GLU A 246 -10.68 -1.16 3.87
C GLU A 246 -10.73 -2.17 5.01
N ASP A 247 -9.62 -2.89 5.23
CA ASP A 247 -9.46 -3.77 6.37
C ASP A 247 -7.97 -3.90 6.73
N SER A 248 -7.67 -4.61 7.83
CA SER A 248 -6.31 -4.74 8.36
C SER A 248 -5.38 -5.51 7.42
N LEU A 249 -4.13 -5.08 7.34
CA LEU A 249 -3.03 -5.91 6.85
C LEU A 249 -2.65 -6.90 7.95
N VAL A 250 -2.48 -8.17 7.57
CA VAL A 250 -2.13 -9.25 8.51
C VAL A 250 -0.77 -9.84 8.12
N LEU A 251 0.07 -10.08 9.11
CA LEU A 251 1.26 -10.94 8.99
C LEU A 251 0.96 -12.25 9.70
N GLN A 252 1.05 -13.34 8.94
CA GLN A 252 0.71 -14.67 9.41
C GLN A 252 1.82 -15.28 10.27
N ASN A 253 1.43 -15.97 11.34
CA ASN A 253 2.27 -16.87 12.11
C ASN A 253 1.91 -18.32 11.78
N HIS A 254 2.68 -18.95 10.90
CA HIS A 254 2.49 -20.35 10.53
C HIS A 254 3.43 -21.28 11.32
N ASN A 255 3.67 -20.98 12.61
CA ASN A 255 4.59 -21.70 13.51
C ASN A 255 6.05 -21.76 13.02
N SER A 256 6.42 -20.90 12.08
CA SER A 256 7.79 -20.70 11.61
C SER A 256 8.33 -19.39 12.16
N LYS A 257 9.61 -19.35 12.53
CA LYS A 257 10.29 -18.15 13.07
C LYS A 257 10.69 -17.20 11.95
N VAL A 258 9.71 -16.71 11.18
CA VAL A 258 9.94 -15.72 10.13
C VAL A 258 10.16 -14.36 10.76
N ARG A 259 11.15 -13.63 10.24
CA ARG A 259 11.53 -12.30 10.72
C ARG A 259 11.06 -11.25 9.74
N PHE A 260 10.62 -10.10 10.28
CA PHE A 260 10.15 -8.96 9.51
C PHE A 260 10.80 -7.67 10.01
N ARG A 261 11.11 -6.75 9.10
CA ARG A 261 11.61 -5.42 9.42
C ARG A 261 11.24 -4.42 8.34
N ASN A 262 11.49 -3.14 8.59
CA ASN A 262 11.29 -2.05 7.63
C ASN A 262 9.95 -2.17 6.92
N ILE A 263 8.84 -2.12 7.70
CA ILE A 263 7.49 -2.25 7.16
C ILE A 263 6.85 -0.87 7.09
N TRP A 264 6.51 -0.45 5.89
CA TRP A 264 5.76 0.78 5.69
C TRP A 264 4.74 0.63 4.56
N ILE A 265 3.68 1.40 4.66
CA ILE A 265 2.58 1.41 3.72
C ILE A 265 2.22 2.85 3.36
N ARG A 266 1.78 3.08 2.15
CA ARG A 266 1.18 4.35 1.74
C ARG A 266 -0.15 4.08 1.04
N ARG A 267 -1.13 4.94 1.29
CA ARG A 267 -2.44 4.90 0.63
C ARG A 267 -2.29 5.38 -0.81
N LEU A 268 -2.92 4.68 -1.72
CA LEU A 268 -2.99 5.12 -3.11
C LEU A 268 -4.31 5.86 -3.32
N THR A 269 -4.19 7.08 -3.82
CA THR A 269 -5.32 7.89 -4.29
C THR A 269 -5.37 7.84 -5.80
N GLY A 270 -6.51 8.18 -6.41
CA GLY A 270 -6.60 8.30 -7.87
C GLY A 270 -5.72 9.43 -8.41
N TYR A 271 -5.66 9.53 -9.73
CA TYR A 271 -5.04 10.66 -10.42
C TYR A 271 -5.86 11.95 -10.20
N ASP A 272 -5.23 13.10 -10.45
CA ASP A 272 -5.86 14.42 -10.45
C ASP A 272 -6.50 14.79 -9.10
N GLN A 273 -5.87 14.34 -8.00
CA GLN A 273 -6.28 14.76 -6.67
C GLN A 273 -5.82 16.20 -6.41
N PRO A 274 -6.65 17.06 -5.80
CA PRO A 274 -6.23 18.39 -5.42
C PRO A 274 -5.05 18.33 -4.44
N GLU A 275 -4.15 19.31 -4.52
CA GLU A 275 -3.11 19.51 -3.51
C GLU A 275 -3.76 19.64 -2.13
N LYS A 276 -3.21 18.95 -1.13
CA LYS A 276 -3.69 18.99 0.26
C LYS A 276 -3.08 20.15 1.00
#